data_3e70d8465a2185e3f83a80711d24dcf3
#
_entry.id   3e70d8465a2185e3f83a80711d24dcf3
#
_cell.length_a   1.000
_cell.length_b   1.000
_cell.length_c   1.000
_cell.angle_alpha   90.00
_cell.angle_beta   90.00
_cell.angle_gamma   90.00
#
_symmetry.space_group_name_H-M   'P 1'
#
loop_
_entity.id
_entity.type
_entity.pdbx_description
1 polymer ?
#
loop_
_entity_poly.entity_id
_entity_poly.type
_entity_poly.pdbx_seq_one_letter_code
_entity_poly.pdbx_strand_id
1 'polypeptide(L)'
;MSLAARIAIALLALAGALPVAAQGFAVQVAPPRFEETAKPGTVHRNVIEVTNSSDAEGRFRLKTADWTLAPDGSVLFSDALAEGSCRPWVAIESANLVVAPNARRRFRFEVAVPADAADGQCRFALVVEGEPELKPDGSMQVNGRIAIIVYLTIGNGAPVLTLVETQVQSVQGRDLPVVRIRNTGNAHARLAGFLDAIGSDGRRLTLLPSADPILPGATRDIPLIPVAETADAPEPVLSFPLRLKGRLESPPLRLDIDSDVAKQ
;
A
#
# COMPACT_ATOMS: atom_id res chain seq x y z
N MET A 1 54.70 28.35 8.35
CA MET A 1 53.71 27.67 9.22
C MET A 1 54.31 26.35 9.68
N SER A 2 54.51 26.18 10.98
CA SER A 2 55.13 24.99 11.56
C SER A 2 54.20 23.75 11.45
N LEU A 3 54.75 22.56 11.39
CA LEU A 3 54.02 21.27 11.33
C LEU A 3 52.97 21.18 12.45
N ALA A 4 53.28 21.71 13.64
CA ALA A 4 52.38 21.79 14.78
C ALA A 4 51.11 22.63 14.52
N ALA A 5 51.23 23.74 13.75
CA ALA A 5 50.06 24.56 13.39
C ALA A 5 49.12 23.85 12.38
N ARG A 6 49.68 23.02 11.50
CA ARG A 6 48.85 22.21 10.54
C ARG A 6 48.12 21.07 11.21
N ILE A 7 48.75 20.45 12.22
CA ILE A 7 48.09 19.36 13.01
C ILE A 7 46.97 19.92 13.91
N ALA A 8 47.17 21.11 14.50
CA ALA A 8 46.14 21.78 15.30
C ALA A 8 44.88 22.15 14.48
N ILE A 9 45.07 22.63 13.24
CA ILE A 9 43.94 22.95 12.33
C ILE A 9 43.20 21.68 11.88
N ALA A 10 43.92 20.58 11.62
CA ALA A 10 43.31 19.33 11.23
C ALA A 10 42.48 18.68 12.37
N LEU A 11 42.94 18.80 13.63
CA LEU A 11 42.20 18.33 14.80
C LEU A 11 40.97 19.19 15.13
N LEU A 12 41.00 20.50 14.84
CA LEU A 12 39.81 21.35 15.01
C LEU A 12 38.73 21.10 13.96
N ALA A 13 39.11 20.66 12.76
CA ALA A 13 38.13 20.33 11.69
C ALA A 13 37.40 18.98 11.95
N LEU A 14 37.98 18.08 12.73
CA LEU A 14 37.36 16.77 13.06
C LEU A 14 36.38 16.87 14.23
N ALA A 15 36.41 17.93 15.03
CA ALA A 15 35.53 18.11 16.20
C ALA A 15 34.14 18.68 15.84
N GLY A 16 33.87 19.04 14.57
CA GLY A 16 32.66 19.73 14.15
C GLY A 16 31.56 18.84 13.49
N ALA A 17 31.77 17.54 13.31
CA ALA A 17 30.75 16.65 12.77
C ALA A 17 29.85 16.10 13.89
N LEU A 18 28.96 16.96 14.42
CA LEU A 18 27.84 16.47 15.23
C LEU A 18 26.95 15.66 14.31
N PRO A 19 26.56 14.42 14.67
CA PRO A 19 25.57 13.69 13.89
C PRO A 19 24.27 14.50 13.90
N VAL A 20 23.86 15.00 12.76
CA VAL A 20 22.50 15.51 12.56
C VAL A 20 21.58 14.30 12.68
N ALA A 21 21.00 14.08 13.84
CA ALA A 21 19.94 13.11 14.01
C ALA A 21 18.76 13.57 13.15
N ALA A 22 18.57 12.96 12.01
CA ALA A 22 17.35 13.13 11.23
C ALA A 22 16.20 12.58 12.10
N GLN A 23 15.45 13.47 12.75
CA GLN A 23 14.22 13.11 13.46
C GLN A 23 13.16 12.79 12.41
N GLY A 24 13.15 11.55 11.91
CA GLY A 24 12.09 11.02 11.08
C GLY A 24 10.84 10.75 11.92
N PHE A 25 9.71 10.62 11.23
CA PHE A 25 8.45 10.16 11.84
C PHE A 25 8.63 8.69 12.29
N ALA A 26 8.95 8.50 13.58
CA ALA A 26 9.35 7.21 14.14
C ALA A 26 8.13 6.42 14.66
N VAL A 27 7.12 6.24 13.80
CA VAL A 27 5.88 5.53 14.12
C VAL A 27 5.65 4.40 13.15
N GLN A 28 5.26 3.25 13.67
CA GLN A 28 4.83 2.10 12.90
C GLN A 28 3.42 1.71 13.30
N VAL A 29 2.63 1.23 12.34
CA VAL A 29 1.28 0.72 12.59
C VAL A 29 1.14 -0.66 11.97
N ALA A 30 0.61 -1.60 12.74
CA ALA A 30 0.38 -2.98 12.30
C ALA A 30 -1.05 -3.44 12.66
N PRO A 31 -1.70 -4.21 11.81
CA PRO A 31 -1.28 -4.55 10.45
C PRO A 31 -1.44 -3.35 9.49
N PRO A 32 -0.76 -3.34 8.33
CA PRO A 32 -0.87 -2.24 7.37
C PRO A 32 -2.20 -2.25 6.60
N ARG A 33 -2.94 -3.35 6.67
CA ARG A 33 -4.18 -3.56 5.94
C ARG A 33 -5.04 -4.64 6.60
N PHE A 34 -6.36 -4.51 6.47
CA PHE A 34 -7.34 -5.55 6.78
C PHE A 34 -8.08 -5.96 5.51
N GLU A 35 -8.22 -7.27 5.29
CA GLU A 35 -9.03 -7.88 4.23
C GLU A 35 -9.85 -9.00 4.87
N GLU A 36 -11.10 -8.71 5.21
CA GLU A 36 -11.92 -9.59 6.04
C GLU A 36 -13.36 -9.65 5.54
N THR A 37 -14.16 -10.53 6.13
CA THR A 37 -15.57 -10.74 5.79
C THR A 37 -16.44 -10.58 7.04
N ALA A 38 -17.57 -9.93 6.88
CA ALA A 38 -18.61 -9.80 7.91
C ALA A 38 -19.99 -10.14 7.35
N LYS A 39 -20.90 -10.53 8.25
CA LYS A 39 -22.30 -10.76 7.90
C LYS A 39 -23.13 -9.50 8.17
N PRO A 40 -24.18 -9.20 7.39
CA PRO A 40 -25.15 -8.19 7.74
C PRO A 40 -25.70 -8.40 9.17
N GLY A 41 -25.94 -7.30 9.89
CA GLY A 41 -26.44 -7.30 11.27
C GLY A 41 -25.41 -7.67 12.33
N THR A 42 -24.11 -7.77 11.99
CA THR A 42 -23.05 -8.11 12.96
C THR A 42 -22.12 -6.94 13.24
N VAL A 43 -21.47 -6.98 14.40
CA VAL A 43 -20.39 -6.05 14.75
C VAL A 43 -19.05 -6.74 14.57
N HIS A 44 -18.28 -6.23 13.64
CA HIS A 44 -16.93 -6.71 13.34
C HIS A 44 -15.89 -5.88 14.10
N ARG A 45 -15.01 -6.52 14.88
CA ARG A 45 -14.06 -5.86 15.78
C ARG A 45 -12.64 -6.18 15.43
N ASN A 46 -11.79 -5.14 15.45
CA ASN A 46 -10.38 -5.26 15.15
C ASN A 46 -9.50 -4.38 16.03
N VAL A 47 -8.21 -4.64 15.95
CA VAL A 47 -7.17 -3.93 16.69
C VAL A 47 -6.03 -3.57 15.77
N ILE A 48 -5.60 -2.32 15.81
CA ILE A 48 -4.29 -1.90 15.30
C ILE A 48 -3.31 -1.75 16.47
N GLU A 49 -2.04 -1.99 16.22
CA GLU A 49 -0.96 -1.68 17.15
C GLU A 49 -0.17 -0.49 16.60
N VAL A 50 -0.07 0.55 17.40
CA VAL A 50 0.73 1.74 17.08
C VAL A 50 1.98 1.70 17.95
N THR A 51 3.14 1.65 17.31
CA THR A 51 4.46 1.64 17.95
C THR A 51 5.14 2.97 17.75
N ASN A 52 5.54 3.61 18.85
CA ASN A 52 6.37 4.80 18.87
C ASN A 52 7.81 4.37 19.11
N SER A 53 8.69 4.52 18.12
CA SER A 53 10.12 4.19 18.22
C SER A 53 11.00 5.41 18.53
N SER A 54 10.38 6.54 18.92
CA SER A 54 11.12 7.75 19.34
C SER A 54 11.36 7.78 20.85
N ASP A 55 12.31 8.60 21.28
CA ASP A 55 12.62 8.84 22.69
C ASP A 55 11.68 9.86 23.36
N ALA A 56 10.69 10.40 22.61
CA ALA A 56 9.69 11.31 23.10
C ALA A 56 8.28 10.68 23.06
N GLU A 57 7.36 11.20 23.86
CA GLU A 57 5.94 10.83 23.82
C GLU A 57 5.36 11.23 22.44
N GLY A 58 4.68 10.30 21.79
CA GLY A 58 3.98 10.53 20.54
C GLY A 58 2.50 10.85 20.79
N ARG A 59 2.02 11.93 20.17
CA ARG A 59 0.61 12.33 20.19
C ARG A 59 0.04 12.20 18.78
N PHE A 60 -1.06 11.47 18.66
CA PHE A 60 -1.66 11.13 17.38
C PHE A 60 -3.15 11.40 17.40
N ARG A 61 -3.65 11.88 16.26
CA ARG A 61 -5.08 11.95 15.97
C ARG A 61 -5.47 10.76 15.12
N LEU A 62 -6.54 10.09 15.49
CA LEU A 62 -7.12 8.99 14.72
C LEU A 62 -8.46 9.43 14.13
N LYS A 63 -8.64 9.12 12.86
CA LYS A 63 -9.88 9.37 12.13
C LYS A 63 -10.10 8.31 11.05
N THR A 64 -11.30 8.28 10.51
CA THR A 64 -11.59 7.51 9.28
C THR A 64 -11.55 8.44 8.07
N ALA A 65 -11.20 7.90 6.92
CA ALA A 65 -11.26 8.60 5.63
C ALA A 65 -11.81 7.67 4.55
N ASP A 66 -12.50 8.24 3.57
CA ASP A 66 -12.75 7.55 2.31
C ASP A 66 -11.48 7.60 1.45
N TRP A 67 -11.39 6.69 0.50
CA TRP A 67 -10.24 6.65 -0.40
C TRP A 67 -10.59 6.06 -1.76
N THR A 68 -9.84 6.48 -2.76
CA THR A 68 -9.89 5.98 -4.13
C THR A 68 -8.47 5.72 -4.63
N LEU A 69 -8.37 5.11 -5.80
CA LEU A 69 -7.10 4.93 -6.50
C LEU A 69 -7.04 5.86 -7.70
N ALA A 70 -5.94 6.58 -7.81
CA ALA A 70 -5.59 7.29 -9.04
C ALA A 70 -5.17 6.30 -10.14
N PRO A 71 -5.13 6.74 -11.41
CA PRO A 71 -4.68 5.88 -12.52
C PRO A 71 -3.28 5.29 -12.33
N ASP A 72 -2.36 6.02 -11.69
CA ASP A 72 -0.99 5.59 -11.38
C ASP A 72 -0.91 4.62 -10.19
N GLY A 73 -2.04 4.34 -9.52
CA GLY A 73 -2.11 3.45 -8.36
C GLY A 73 -1.94 4.12 -7.02
N SER A 74 -1.66 5.42 -6.98
CA SER A 74 -1.59 6.16 -5.74
C SER A 74 -2.96 6.22 -5.05
N VAL A 75 -2.95 6.21 -3.71
CA VAL A 75 -4.18 6.30 -2.91
C VAL A 75 -4.51 7.75 -2.65
N LEU A 76 -5.72 8.15 -3.05
CA LEU A 76 -6.27 9.48 -2.77
C LEU A 76 -7.25 9.37 -1.59
N PHE A 77 -6.97 10.10 -0.52
CA PHE A 77 -7.82 10.13 0.68
C PHE A 77 -8.74 11.33 0.66
N SER A 78 -9.98 11.14 1.16
CA SER A 78 -10.99 12.19 1.34
C SER A 78 -11.52 12.16 2.77
N ASP A 79 -11.47 13.30 3.44
CA ASP A 79 -12.11 13.48 4.75
C ASP A 79 -13.63 13.67 4.61
N ALA A 80 -14.09 14.20 3.47
CA ALA A 80 -15.51 14.28 3.13
C ALA A 80 -16.10 12.87 2.98
N LEU A 81 -17.33 12.71 3.46
CA LEU A 81 -18.06 11.45 3.34
C LEU A 81 -18.53 11.27 1.90
N ALA A 82 -18.07 10.17 1.25
CA ALA A 82 -18.49 9.84 -0.09
C ALA A 82 -19.92 9.26 -0.10
N GLU A 83 -20.58 9.37 -1.23
CA GLU A 83 -21.87 8.68 -1.44
C GLU A 83 -21.67 7.16 -1.31
N GLY A 84 -22.55 6.49 -0.57
CA GLY A 84 -22.45 5.05 -0.30
C GLY A 84 -21.29 4.65 0.61
N SER A 85 -20.61 5.61 1.26
CA SER A 85 -19.57 5.31 2.23
C SER A 85 -20.12 4.55 3.43
N CYS A 86 -19.40 3.51 3.86
CA CYS A 86 -19.71 2.76 5.08
C CYS A 86 -19.03 3.33 6.34
N ARG A 87 -18.33 4.46 6.24
CA ARG A 87 -17.70 5.10 7.41
C ARG A 87 -18.65 5.38 8.57
N PRO A 88 -19.96 5.69 8.36
CA PRO A 88 -20.92 5.82 9.45
C PRO A 88 -21.09 4.54 10.29
N TRP A 89 -20.70 3.38 9.80
CA TRP A 89 -20.74 2.12 10.54
C TRP A 89 -19.53 1.94 11.45
N VAL A 90 -18.51 2.80 11.32
CA VAL A 90 -17.21 2.64 11.98
C VAL A 90 -17.17 3.44 13.26
N ALA A 91 -16.95 2.77 14.38
CA ALA A 91 -16.62 3.38 15.65
C ALA A 91 -15.15 3.12 16.00
N ILE A 92 -14.46 4.18 16.40
CA ILE A 92 -13.07 4.11 16.88
C ILE A 92 -13.02 4.36 18.38
N GLU A 93 -12.09 3.70 19.08
CA GLU A 93 -11.97 3.77 20.55
C GLU A 93 -11.80 5.21 21.07
N SER A 94 -11.03 6.02 20.36
CA SER A 94 -10.77 7.43 20.69
C SER A 94 -10.27 8.18 19.44
N ALA A 95 -10.57 9.48 19.36
CA ALA A 95 -9.98 10.35 18.34
C ALA A 95 -8.52 10.72 18.65
N ASN A 96 -8.07 10.56 19.89
CA ASN A 96 -6.71 10.90 20.33
C ASN A 96 -6.03 9.69 20.93
N LEU A 97 -4.76 9.54 20.60
CA LEU A 97 -3.89 8.45 21.06
C LEU A 97 -2.56 9.03 21.52
N VAL A 98 -2.18 8.67 22.75
CA VAL A 98 -0.86 8.99 23.30
C VAL A 98 -0.09 7.69 23.46
N VAL A 99 1.15 7.65 22.93
CA VAL A 99 2.04 6.51 23.05
C VAL A 99 3.35 6.96 23.67
N ALA A 100 3.72 6.36 24.80
CA ALA A 100 4.95 6.68 25.51
C ALA A 100 6.20 6.42 24.63
N PRO A 101 7.36 7.01 24.97
CA PRO A 101 8.62 6.73 24.29
C PRO A 101 8.94 5.23 24.22
N ASN A 102 9.42 4.78 23.06
CA ASN A 102 9.83 3.38 22.83
C ASN A 102 8.76 2.35 23.24
N ALA A 103 7.47 2.70 23.13
CA ALA A 103 6.36 1.89 23.55
C ALA A 103 5.38 1.60 22.39
N ARG A 104 4.47 0.69 22.65
CA ARG A 104 3.37 0.35 21.75
C ARG A 104 2.04 0.41 22.48
N ARG A 105 1.00 0.76 21.73
CA ARG A 105 -0.36 0.79 22.22
C ARG A 105 -1.30 0.12 21.21
N ARG A 106 -2.16 -0.74 21.71
CA ARG A 106 -3.24 -1.35 20.93
C ARG A 106 -4.44 -0.40 20.93
N PHE A 107 -5.03 -0.24 19.76
CA PHE A 107 -6.16 0.63 19.52
C PHE A 107 -7.27 -0.13 18.81
N ARG A 108 -8.49 -0.06 19.35
CA ARG A 108 -9.63 -0.82 18.84
C ARG A 108 -10.49 0.03 17.93
N PHE A 109 -11.06 -0.65 16.94
CA PHE A 109 -12.17 -0.13 16.16
C PHE A 109 -13.18 -1.24 15.89
N GLU A 110 -14.40 -0.85 15.59
CA GLU A 110 -15.46 -1.77 15.22
C GLU A 110 -16.26 -1.24 14.05
N VAL A 111 -16.86 -2.13 13.30
CA VAL A 111 -17.76 -1.84 12.19
C VAL A 111 -19.10 -2.50 12.50
N ALA A 112 -20.12 -1.70 12.79
CA ALA A 112 -21.49 -2.14 13.03
C ALA A 112 -22.19 -2.27 11.67
N VAL A 113 -22.16 -3.45 11.06
CA VAL A 113 -22.77 -3.70 9.76
C VAL A 113 -24.29 -3.70 9.90
N PRO A 114 -25.04 -2.83 9.19
CA PRO A 114 -26.50 -2.83 9.23
C PRO A 114 -27.10 -4.18 8.85
N ALA A 115 -28.27 -4.52 9.40
CA ALA A 115 -28.94 -5.79 9.11
C ALA A 115 -29.44 -5.87 7.66
N ASP A 116 -29.68 -4.72 7.04
CA ASP A 116 -30.11 -4.55 5.65
C ASP A 116 -28.96 -4.20 4.69
N ALA A 117 -27.71 -4.29 5.16
CA ALA A 117 -26.54 -4.04 4.31
C ALA A 117 -26.52 -5.02 3.15
N ALA A 118 -26.42 -4.48 1.93
CA ALA A 118 -26.31 -5.30 0.73
C ALA A 118 -24.97 -6.04 0.68
N ASP A 119 -24.95 -7.17 -0.02
CA ASP A 119 -23.73 -7.90 -0.34
C ASP A 119 -22.78 -6.98 -1.14
N GLY A 120 -21.51 -6.98 -0.74
CA GLY A 120 -20.53 -6.09 -1.39
C GLY A 120 -19.32 -5.84 -0.51
N GLN A 121 -18.70 -4.68 -0.67
CA GLN A 121 -17.51 -4.35 0.10
C GLN A 121 -17.61 -2.95 0.72
N CYS A 122 -17.50 -2.91 2.04
CA CYS A 122 -17.23 -1.71 2.81
C CYS A 122 -15.72 -1.41 2.75
N ARG A 123 -15.36 -0.18 2.37
CA ARG A 123 -13.95 0.26 2.29
C ARG A 123 -13.79 1.60 2.96
N PHE A 124 -12.78 1.70 3.80
CA PHE A 124 -12.37 2.95 4.42
C PHE A 124 -10.89 2.88 4.81
N ALA A 125 -10.33 3.99 5.24
CA ALA A 125 -9.02 4.03 5.86
C ALA A 125 -9.15 4.45 7.32
N LEU A 126 -8.36 3.83 8.19
CA LEU A 126 -8.02 4.36 9.50
C LEU A 126 -6.77 5.19 9.34
N VAL A 127 -6.82 6.45 9.72
CA VAL A 127 -5.71 7.39 9.58
C VAL A 127 -5.16 7.72 10.96
N VAL A 128 -3.87 7.43 11.15
CA VAL A 128 -3.07 7.83 12.32
C VAL A 128 -2.22 9.01 11.89
N GLU A 129 -2.50 10.18 12.41
CA GLU A 129 -1.86 11.43 12.05
C GLU A 129 -1.17 12.02 13.29
N GLY A 130 0.14 12.30 13.19
CA GLY A 130 0.86 12.94 14.27
C GLY A 130 0.36 14.36 14.49
N GLU A 131 0.20 14.77 15.74
CA GLU A 131 -0.16 16.17 16.04
C GLU A 131 1.02 17.09 15.73
N PRO A 132 0.80 18.23 15.05
CA PRO A 132 1.85 19.20 14.81
C PRO A 132 2.41 19.71 16.14
N GLU A 133 3.72 19.69 16.29
CA GLU A 133 4.40 20.21 17.47
C GLU A 133 5.19 21.45 17.12
N LEU A 134 4.95 22.53 17.84
CA LEU A 134 5.74 23.76 17.74
C LEU A 134 7.00 23.59 18.58
N LYS A 135 8.17 23.58 17.92
CA LYS A 135 9.46 23.48 18.60
C LYS A 135 9.80 24.78 19.36
N PRO A 136 10.66 24.72 20.39
CA PRO A 136 11.08 25.89 21.14
C PRO A 136 11.76 26.99 20.29
N ASP A 137 12.34 26.62 19.15
CA ASP A 137 12.95 27.53 18.18
C ASP A 137 11.96 28.21 17.24
N GLY A 138 10.65 27.95 17.41
CA GLY A 138 9.58 28.49 16.58
C GLY A 138 9.36 27.73 15.27
N SER A 139 10.12 26.69 14.98
CA SER A 139 9.88 25.84 13.81
C SER A 139 8.73 24.87 14.07
N MET A 140 7.98 24.53 13.01
CA MET A 140 6.89 23.56 13.08
C MET A 140 7.41 22.19 12.66
N GLN A 141 7.28 21.20 13.53
CA GLN A 141 7.56 19.82 13.14
C GLN A 141 6.41 19.30 12.30
N VAL A 142 6.71 18.93 11.04
CA VAL A 142 5.76 18.24 10.17
C VAL A 142 5.68 16.79 10.60
N ASN A 143 4.53 16.38 11.10
CA ASN A 143 4.29 15.00 11.50
C ASN A 143 3.74 14.19 10.35
N GLY A 144 4.18 12.92 10.23
CA GLY A 144 3.73 12.01 9.22
C GLY A 144 2.28 11.55 9.44
N ARG A 145 1.71 10.97 8.40
CA ARG A 145 0.40 10.33 8.41
C ARG A 145 0.51 8.91 7.88
N ILE A 146 -0.04 7.95 8.62
CA ILE A 146 -0.13 6.54 8.20
C ILE A 146 -1.61 6.22 8.02
N ALA A 147 -1.96 5.60 6.90
CA ALA A 147 -3.30 5.13 6.62
C ALA A 147 -3.31 3.60 6.53
N ILE A 148 -4.18 2.97 7.30
CA ILE A 148 -4.45 1.54 7.29
C ILE A 148 -5.71 1.32 6.46
N ILE A 149 -5.59 0.61 5.36
CA ILE A 149 -6.71 0.34 4.46
C ILE A 149 -7.51 -0.83 4.98
N VAL A 150 -8.82 -0.65 5.08
CA VAL A 150 -9.76 -1.71 5.47
C VAL A 150 -10.65 -2.06 4.28
N TYR A 151 -10.65 -3.34 3.94
CA TYR A 151 -11.58 -3.98 3.03
C TYR A 151 -12.40 -4.97 3.87
N LEU A 152 -13.67 -4.69 4.06
CA LEU A 152 -14.60 -5.58 4.76
C LEU A 152 -15.66 -6.05 3.77
N THR A 153 -15.56 -7.29 3.33
CA THR A 153 -16.54 -7.89 2.44
C THR A 153 -17.80 -8.26 3.23
N ILE A 154 -18.94 -7.78 2.78
CA ILE A 154 -20.24 -7.99 3.41
C ILE A 154 -20.97 -9.13 2.70
N GLY A 155 -21.41 -10.12 3.47
CA GLY A 155 -22.20 -11.24 2.96
C GLY A 155 -21.46 -12.03 1.88
N ASN A 156 -22.07 -12.13 0.70
CA ASN A 156 -21.55 -12.85 -0.46
C ASN A 156 -20.83 -11.91 -1.46
N GLY A 157 -20.35 -10.75 -1.00
CA GLY A 157 -19.60 -9.84 -1.86
C GLY A 157 -18.42 -10.57 -2.55
N ALA A 158 -18.30 -10.41 -3.86
CA ALA A 158 -17.28 -11.11 -4.65
C ALA A 158 -16.81 -10.28 -5.85
N PRO A 159 -15.55 -10.43 -6.27
CA PRO A 159 -15.09 -9.88 -7.54
C PRO A 159 -15.63 -10.69 -8.72
N VAL A 160 -15.76 -10.03 -9.87
CA VAL A 160 -16.01 -10.65 -11.18
C VAL A 160 -15.00 -10.08 -12.16
N LEU A 161 -13.99 -10.86 -12.49
CA LEU A 161 -12.85 -10.39 -13.28
C LEU A 161 -12.96 -10.83 -14.74
N THR A 162 -12.62 -9.94 -15.65
CA THR A 162 -12.49 -10.20 -17.07
C THR A 162 -11.16 -9.65 -17.56
N LEU A 163 -10.37 -10.48 -18.26
CA LEU A 163 -9.22 -10.02 -19.02
C LEU A 163 -9.72 -9.25 -20.24
N VAL A 164 -9.32 -7.98 -20.36
CA VAL A 164 -9.67 -7.12 -21.49
C VAL A 164 -8.62 -7.26 -22.58
N GLU A 165 -7.36 -7.11 -22.22
CA GLU A 165 -6.23 -7.22 -23.15
C GLU A 165 -4.90 -7.43 -22.42
N THR A 166 -3.88 -7.83 -23.18
CA THR A 166 -2.47 -7.81 -22.76
C THR A 166 -1.70 -6.88 -23.70
N GLN A 167 -0.86 -6.00 -23.14
CA GLN A 167 -0.11 -5.02 -23.91
C GLN A 167 1.24 -4.70 -23.22
N VAL A 168 2.08 -3.91 -23.87
CA VAL A 168 3.29 -3.35 -23.26
C VAL A 168 3.03 -1.90 -22.90
N GLN A 169 3.41 -1.51 -21.68
CA GLN A 169 3.33 -0.12 -21.21
C GLN A 169 4.63 0.30 -20.53
N SER A 170 4.92 1.58 -20.58
CA SER A 170 6.01 2.16 -19.78
C SER A 170 5.52 2.40 -18.34
N VAL A 171 6.05 1.63 -17.40
CA VAL A 171 5.75 1.72 -15.97
C VAL A 171 7.02 2.15 -15.25
N GLN A 172 7.02 3.33 -14.65
CA GLN A 172 8.19 3.91 -13.96
C GLN A 172 9.46 3.92 -14.85
N GLY A 173 9.30 4.25 -16.14
CA GLY A 173 10.40 4.32 -17.10
C GLY A 173 10.89 2.98 -17.64
N ARG A 174 10.18 1.87 -17.35
CA ARG A 174 10.47 0.53 -17.86
C ARG A 174 9.31 0.00 -18.68
N ASP A 175 9.62 -0.60 -19.82
CA ASP A 175 8.62 -1.27 -20.64
C ASP A 175 8.29 -2.62 -20.01
N LEU A 176 7.09 -2.77 -19.49
CA LEU A 176 6.57 -3.99 -18.86
C LEU A 176 5.35 -4.52 -19.63
N PRO A 177 5.19 -5.84 -19.71
CA PRO A 177 3.91 -6.41 -20.10
C PRO A 177 2.88 -6.12 -19.01
N VAL A 178 1.67 -5.79 -19.43
CA VAL A 178 0.56 -5.39 -18.56
C VAL A 178 -0.67 -6.20 -18.95
N VAL A 179 -1.40 -6.72 -17.99
CA VAL A 179 -2.73 -7.28 -18.18
C VAL A 179 -3.77 -6.25 -17.77
N ARG A 180 -4.66 -5.88 -18.68
CA ARG A 180 -5.79 -5.01 -18.40
C ARG A 180 -6.97 -5.83 -17.94
N ILE A 181 -7.37 -5.64 -16.69
CA ILE A 181 -8.42 -6.41 -16.03
C ILE A 181 -9.57 -5.49 -15.64
N ARG A 182 -10.80 -5.92 -15.97
CA ARG A 182 -12.04 -5.27 -15.52
C ARG A 182 -12.66 -6.08 -14.39
N ASN A 183 -13.05 -5.41 -13.31
CA ASN A 183 -13.82 -5.99 -12.21
C ASN A 183 -15.25 -5.44 -12.25
N THR A 184 -16.23 -6.27 -12.61
CA THR A 184 -17.65 -5.93 -12.61
C THR A 184 -18.38 -6.44 -11.36
N GLY A 185 -17.65 -7.06 -10.42
CA GLY A 185 -18.18 -7.49 -9.14
C GLY A 185 -18.30 -6.35 -8.12
N ASN A 186 -18.67 -6.70 -6.90
CA ASN A 186 -18.93 -5.79 -5.79
C ASN A 186 -17.91 -5.91 -4.63
N ALA A 187 -16.83 -6.68 -4.82
CA ALA A 187 -15.65 -6.73 -3.95
C ALA A 187 -14.37 -6.53 -4.77
N HIS A 188 -13.28 -6.07 -4.13
CA HIS A 188 -12.00 -5.94 -4.80
C HIS A 188 -11.36 -7.29 -5.08
N ALA A 189 -10.42 -7.31 -5.99
CA ALA A 189 -9.56 -8.44 -6.27
C ALA A 189 -8.09 -8.03 -6.27
N ARG A 190 -7.21 -8.97 -6.01
CA ARG A 190 -5.77 -8.90 -6.28
C ARG A 190 -5.36 -10.12 -7.06
N LEU A 191 -4.54 -9.94 -8.07
CA LEU A 191 -4.03 -11.07 -8.83
C LEU A 191 -2.85 -11.70 -8.10
N ALA A 192 -2.82 -13.02 -8.12
CA ALA A 192 -1.71 -13.85 -7.66
C ALA A 192 -1.35 -14.85 -8.76
N GLY A 193 -0.34 -15.69 -8.52
CA GLY A 193 0.15 -16.65 -9.51
C GLY A 193 1.33 -16.08 -10.31
N PHE A 194 1.66 -16.72 -11.42
CA PHE A 194 2.78 -16.33 -12.26
C PHE A 194 2.52 -16.68 -13.73
N LEU A 195 3.22 -15.99 -14.61
CA LEU A 195 3.26 -16.32 -16.03
C LEU A 195 4.69 -16.66 -16.45
N ASP A 196 4.81 -17.67 -17.29
CA ASP A 196 6.03 -17.90 -18.05
C ASP A 196 6.07 -16.90 -19.22
N ALA A 197 7.22 -16.27 -19.41
CA ALA A 197 7.49 -15.39 -20.53
C ALA A 197 8.70 -15.91 -21.34
N ILE A 198 8.56 -15.95 -22.66
CA ILE A 198 9.66 -16.28 -23.57
C ILE A 198 9.95 -15.03 -24.39
N GLY A 199 11.16 -14.50 -24.26
CA GLY A 199 11.61 -13.33 -25.00
C GLY A 199 12.00 -13.64 -26.44
N SER A 200 12.13 -12.60 -27.25
CA SER A 200 12.63 -12.70 -28.63
C SER A 200 14.05 -13.24 -28.71
N ASP A 201 14.80 -13.15 -27.63
CA ASP A 201 16.15 -13.74 -27.47
C ASP A 201 16.11 -15.21 -27.01
N GLY A 202 14.93 -15.81 -26.89
CA GLY A 202 14.71 -17.20 -26.46
C GLY A 202 14.86 -17.45 -24.97
N ARG A 203 15.18 -16.45 -24.16
CA ARG A 203 15.24 -16.58 -22.69
C ARG A 203 13.87 -16.78 -22.11
N ARG A 204 13.79 -17.65 -21.10
CA ARG A 204 12.58 -17.88 -20.31
C ARG A 204 12.68 -17.12 -19.00
N LEU A 205 11.62 -16.44 -18.65
CA LEU A 205 11.48 -15.63 -17.43
C LEU A 205 10.15 -15.96 -16.76
N THR A 206 10.12 -15.79 -15.46
CA THR A 206 8.87 -15.82 -14.68
C THR A 206 8.44 -14.39 -14.37
N LEU A 207 7.17 -14.09 -14.61
CA LEU A 207 6.57 -12.80 -14.30
C LEU A 207 5.51 -12.95 -13.21
N LEU A 208 5.52 -12.03 -12.27
CA LEU A 208 4.48 -11.92 -11.21
C LEU A 208 3.62 -10.68 -11.45
N PRO A 209 2.29 -10.77 -11.21
CA PRO A 209 1.45 -9.58 -11.24
C PRO A 209 1.79 -8.65 -10.08
N SER A 210 1.71 -7.34 -10.30
CA SER A 210 1.76 -6.39 -9.19
C SER A 210 0.61 -6.65 -8.21
N ALA A 211 0.83 -6.35 -6.92
CA ALA A 211 -0.15 -6.57 -5.86
C ALA A 211 -1.24 -5.48 -5.81
N ASP A 212 -1.42 -4.71 -6.88
CA ASP A 212 -2.40 -3.63 -6.94
C ASP A 212 -3.84 -4.15 -6.88
N PRO A 213 -4.72 -3.52 -6.09
CA PRO A 213 -6.10 -3.94 -6.03
C PRO A 213 -6.88 -3.48 -7.27
N ILE A 214 -7.79 -4.33 -7.73
CA ILE A 214 -8.77 -4.03 -8.78
C ILE A 214 -10.11 -3.80 -8.09
N LEU A 215 -10.48 -2.54 -7.89
CA LEU A 215 -11.67 -2.16 -7.14
C LEU A 215 -12.95 -2.50 -7.91
N PRO A 216 -14.11 -2.65 -7.23
CA PRO A 216 -15.41 -2.81 -7.87
C PRO A 216 -15.68 -1.72 -8.92
N GLY A 217 -16.14 -2.13 -10.09
CA GLY A 217 -16.44 -1.25 -11.22
C GLY A 217 -15.21 -0.74 -11.98
N ALA A 218 -13.99 -0.97 -11.49
CA ALA A 218 -12.77 -0.47 -12.10
C ALA A 218 -12.24 -1.37 -13.23
N THR A 219 -11.57 -0.75 -14.18
CA THR A 219 -10.65 -1.40 -15.12
C THR A 219 -9.25 -0.95 -14.77
N ARG A 220 -8.32 -1.89 -14.62
CA ARG A 220 -6.95 -1.61 -14.20
C ARG A 220 -5.93 -2.33 -15.05
N ASP A 221 -4.84 -1.63 -15.29
CA ASP A 221 -3.61 -2.19 -15.85
C ASP A 221 -2.76 -2.73 -14.71
N ILE A 222 -2.48 -4.03 -14.75
CA ILE A 222 -1.68 -4.74 -13.75
C ILE A 222 -0.34 -5.11 -14.37
N PRO A 223 0.75 -4.43 -13.99
CA PRO A 223 2.09 -4.76 -14.47
C PRO A 223 2.50 -6.18 -14.08
N LEU A 224 3.19 -6.85 -15.00
CA LEU A 224 3.81 -8.15 -14.78
C LEU A 224 5.31 -7.93 -14.58
N ILE A 225 5.77 -8.18 -13.36
CA ILE A 225 7.13 -7.88 -12.91
C ILE A 225 8.01 -9.11 -13.08
N PRO A 226 9.15 -9.02 -13.78
CA PRO A 226 10.07 -10.14 -13.89
C PRO A 226 10.73 -10.49 -12.56
N VAL A 227 10.84 -11.79 -12.29
CA VAL A 227 11.46 -12.29 -11.06
C VAL A 227 12.95 -12.48 -11.31
N ALA A 228 13.80 -11.90 -10.45
CA ALA A 228 15.22 -12.15 -10.47
C ALA A 228 15.53 -13.57 -9.97
N GLU A 229 16.58 -14.22 -10.51
CA GLU A 229 16.97 -15.57 -10.12
C GLU A 229 17.38 -15.70 -8.65
N THR A 230 17.98 -14.64 -8.11
CA THR A 230 18.33 -14.53 -6.70
C THR A 230 18.00 -13.13 -6.20
N ALA A 231 17.88 -12.96 -4.87
CA ALA A 231 17.54 -11.67 -4.25
C ALA A 231 18.55 -10.55 -4.58
N ASP A 232 19.82 -10.90 -4.81
CA ASP A 232 20.90 -9.94 -5.11
C ASP A 232 21.17 -9.80 -6.61
N ALA A 233 20.48 -10.59 -7.47
CA ALA A 233 20.65 -10.49 -8.90
C ALA A 233 19.96 -9.23 -9.45
N PRO A 234 20.52 -8.60 -10.49
CA PRO A 234 19.86 -7.51 -11.17
C PRO A 234 18.54 -8.00 -11.77
N GLU A 235 17.54 -7.13 -11.80
CA GLU A 235 16.25 -7.43 -12.40
C GLU A 235 16.44 -7.80 -13.89
N PRO A 236 15.79 -8.90 -14.36
CA PRO A 236 15.93 -9.33 -15.73
C PRO A 236 15.43 -8.30 -16.74
N VAL A 237 16.18 -8.12 -17.82
CA VAL A 237 15.78 -7.25 -18.94
C VAL A 237 14.87 -8.06 -19.87
N LEU A 238 13.72 -7.49 -20.23
CA LEU A 238 12.74 -8.09 -21.12
C LEU A 238 13.10 -7.82 -22.60
N SER A 239 13.10 -8.87 -23.41
CA SER A 239 13.37 -8.81 -24.86
C SER A 239 12.06 -9.03 -25.63
N PHE A 240 11.47 -7.95 -26.14
CA PHE A 240 10.21 -8.01 -26.89
C PHE A 240 10.40 -8.42 -28.37
N PRO A 241 9.38 -9.07 -28.99
CA PRO A 241 8.12 -9.50 -28.42
C PRO A 241 8.26 -10.60 -27.38
N LEU A 242 7.30 -10.69 -26.44
CA LEU A 242 7.24 -11.73 -25.44
C LEU A 242 6.04 -12.64 -25.70
N ARG A 243 6.25 -13.95 -25.60
CA ARG A 243 5.18 -14.92 -25.47
C ARG A 243 4.87 -15.15 -24.00
N LEU A 244 3.64 -14.83 -23.59
CA LEU A 244 3.14 -14.99 -22.22
C LEU A 244 2.26 -16.22 -22.14
N LYS A 245 2.48 -17.08 -21.14
CA LYS A 245 1.65 -18.26 -20.90
C LYS A 245 1.57 -18.58 -19.41
N GLY A 246 0.37 -18.87 -18.93
CA GLY A 246 0.15 -19.30 -17.55
C GLY A 246 -1.21 -18.92 -17.02
N ARG A 247 -1.31 -18.82 -15.69
CA ARG A 247 -2.56 -18.51 -15.01
C ARG A 247 -2.36 -17.49 -13.92
N LEU A 248 -3.23 -16.48 -13.91
CA LEU A 248 -3.37 -15.56 -12.80
C LEU A 248 -4.66 -15.88 -12.04
N GLU A 249 -4.64 -15.70 -10.73
CA GLU A 249 -5.73 -16.11 -9.85
C GLU A 249 -6.11 -14.99 -8.88
N SER A 250 -7.39 -14.93 -8.56
CA SER A 250 -7.94 -14.25 -7.39
C SER A 250 -9.04 -15.19 -6.85
N PRO A 251 -8.70 -16.11 -5.93
CA PRO A 251 -9.58 -17.23 -5.59
C PRO A 251 -11.00 -16.79 -5.21
N PRO A 252 -12.04 -17.47 -5.73
CA PRO A 252 -11.98 -18.70 -6.55
C PRO A 252 -11.76 -18.47 -8.07
N LEU A 253 -11.55 -17.23 -8.50
CA LEU A 253 -11.43 -16.84 -9.92
C LEU A 253 -10.06 -17.23 -10.50
N ARG A 254 -10.06 -17.61 -11.78
CA ARG A 254 -8.86 -17.97 -12.55
C ARG A 254 -8.92 -17.31 -13.91
N LEU A 255 -7.79 -16.76 -14.35
CA LEU A 255 -7.60 -16.12 -15.65
C LEU A 255 -6.46 -16.82 -16.36
N ASP A 256 -6.76 -17.59 -17.39
CA ASP A 256 -5.74 -18.20 -18.24
C ASP A 256 -5.23 -17.15 -19.24
N ILE A 257 -3.91 -17.00 -19.30
CA ILE A 257 -3.21 -16.08 -20.20
C ILE A 257 -2.41 -16.90 -21.21
N ASP A 258 -2.64 -16.62 -22.49
CA ASP A 258 -1.88 -17.19 -23.60
C ASP A 258 -1.85 -16.16 -24.74
N SER A 259 -0.84 -15.28 -24.75
CA SER A 259 -0.79 -14.15 -25.66
C SER A 259 0.64 -13.73 -26.01
N ASP A 260 0.80 -13.14 -27.19
CA ASP A 260 2.02 -12.44 -27.58
C ASP A 260 1.87 -10.95 -27.33
N VAL A 261 2.90 -10.31 -26.79
CA VAL A 261 2.93 -8.87 -26.53
C VAL A 261 4.19 -8.26 -27.14
N ALA A 262 4.01 -7.13 -27.85
CA ALA A 262 5.09 -6.40 -28.52
C ALA A 262 5.03 -4.91 -28.13
N LYS A 263 6.16 -4.23 -28.24
CA LYS A 263 6.19 -2.76 -28.16
C LYS A 263 5.46 -2.18 -29.38
N GLN A 264 4.63 -1.19 -29.12
CA GLN A 264 3.99 -0.40 -30.17
C GLN A 264 4.93 0.64 -30.74
#